data_01caa65902c64541fc398d811793805f
#
_entry.id   01caa65902c64541fc398d811793805f
#
_cell.length_a   1.000
_cell.length_b   1.000
_cell.length_c   1.000
_cell.angle_alpha   90.00
_cell.angle_beta   90.00
_cell.angle_gamma   90.00
#
_symmetry.space_group_name_H-M   'P 1'
#
loop_
_entity.id
_entity.type
_entity.pdbx_description
1 polymer ?
#
loop_
_entity_poly.entity_id
_entity_poly.type
_entity_poly.pdbx_seq_one_letter_code
_entity_poly.pdbx_strand_id
1 'polypeptide(L)'
;IFETVLSIPQKIDYIKRAKEAGFFIRLFFVSANSPAINAARIAKRVMEGGHDVPIPKIISRYNRSIVNCHIASKLADRTYVYDNSVENAEAQLLFRMVNGKLVRTYVNAIPEWAQTVLGTDSGTVHVKG
;
A
#
# COMPACT_ATOMS: atom_id res chain seq x y z
N ILE A 1 -16.51 7.30 0.47
CA ILE A 1 -15.05 7.08 0.43
C ILE A 1 -14.52 7.05 1.85
N PHE A 2 -13.73 6.06 2.13
CA PHE A 2 -13.15 5.86 3.45
C PHE A 2 -11.63 5.79 3.33
N GLU A 3 -10.93 6.72 3.98
CA GLU A 3 -9.48 6.74 4.04
C GLU A 3 -8.99 6.23 5.37
N THR A 4 -7.93 5.43 5.36
CA THR A 4 -7.38 4.85 6.57
C THR A 4 -5.91 4.47 6.40
N VAL A 5 -5.26 4.23 7.55
CA VAL A 5 -3.89 3.73 7.62
C VAL A 5 -3.95 2.23 7.87
N LEU A 6 -3.41 1.43 6.94
CA LEU A 6 -3.44 -0.03 7.03
C LEU A 6 -2.44 -0.63 8.03
N SER A 7 -1.64 0.19 8.71
CA SER A 7 -0.73 -0.31 9.74
C SER A 7 -1.42 -0.82 11.00
N ILE A 8 -2.73 -0.57 11.13
CA ILE A 8 -3.53 -0.95 12.30
C ILE A 8 -4.43 -2.13 11.94
N PRO A 9 -4.30 -3.28 12.64
CA PRO A 9 -5.08 -4.50 12.32
C PRO A 9 -6.59 -4.31 12.33
N GLN A 10 -7.11 -3.39 13.15
CA GLN A 10 -8.54 -3.10 13.22
C GLN A 10 -9.14 -2.62 11.89
N LYS A 11 -8.30 -2.06 11.01
CA LYS A 11 -8.75 -1.61 9.69
C LYS A 11 -9.05 -2.78 8.76
N ILE A 12 -8.34 -3.89 8.92
CA ILE A 12 -8.64 -5.14 8.21
C ILE A 12 -10.01 -5.66 8.64
N ASP A 13 -10.31 -5.66 9.93
CA ASP A 13 -11.62 -6.06 10.44
C ASP A 13 -12.75 -5.19 9.90
N TYR A 14 -12.51 -3.90 9.75
CA TYR A 14 -13.47 -2.98 9.17
C TYR A 14 -13.79 -3.36 7.71
N ILE A 15 -12.77 -3.62 6.92
CA ILE A 15 -12.93 -4.05 5.52
C ILE A 15 -13.70 -5.36 5.47
N LYS A 16 -13.35 -6.31 6.31
CA LYS A 16 -14.01 -7.61 6.40
C LYS A 16 -15.50 -7.49 6.70
N ARG A 17 -15.85 -6.65 7.68
CA ARG A 17 -17.25 -6.40 8.03
C ARG A 17 -18.03 -5.72 6.91
N ALA A 18 -17.40 -4.77 6.20
CA ALA A 18 -18.01 -4.12 5.05
C ALA A 18 -18.28 -5.13 3.93
N LYS A 19 -17.33 -6.03 3.69
CA LYS A 19 -17.49 -7.11 2.70
C LYS A 19 -18.66 -8.03 3.07
N GLU A 20 -18.72 -8.45 4.32
CA GLU A 20 -19.80 -9.31 4.82
C GLU A 20 -21.17 -8.64 4.73
N ALA A 21 -21.22 -7.30 4.84
CA ALA A 21 -22.44 -6.52 4.69
C ALA A 21 -22.85 -6.30 3.22
N GLY A 22 -22.10 -6.83 2.26
CA GLY A 22 -22.45 -6.77 0.86
C GLY A 22 -21.90 -5.55 0.11
N PHE A 23 -21.03 -4.76 0.71
CA PHE A 23 -20.42 -3.62 0.04
C PHE A 23 -19.39 -4.07 -0.98
N PHE A 24 -19.35 -3.37 -2.12
CA PHE A 24 -18.28 -3.51 -3.09
C PHE A 24 -17.07 -2.72 -2.62
N ILE A 25 -15.93 -3.38 -2.44
CA ILE A 25 -14.73 -2.79 -1.85
C ILE A 25 -13.71 -2.48 -2.93
N ARG A 26 -13.35 -1.22 -3.06
CA ARG A 26 -12.20 -0.77 -3.86
C ARG A 26 -11.12 -0.28 -2.91
N LEU A 27 -9.94 -0.88 -3.01
CA LEU A 27 -8.79 -0.52 -2.19
C LEU A 27 -7.78 0.24 -3.04
N PHE A 28 -7.44 1.44 -2.62
CA PHE A 28 -6.38 2.24 -3.24
C PHE A 28 -5.22 2.34 -2.25
N PHE A 29 -4.11 1.74 -2.58
CA PHE A 29 -2.95 1.70 -1.71
C PHE A 29 -1.79 2.46 -2.34
N VAL A 30 -1.20 3.38 -1.58
CA VAL A 30 -0.07 4.21 -2.03
C VAL A 30 1.08 4.00 -1.06
N SER A 31 2.25 3.64 -1.58
CA SER A 31 3.46 3.51 -0.78
C SER A 31 4.68 3.97 -1.57
N ALA A 32 5.86 3.80 -1.01
CA ALA A 32 7.12 4.25 -1.58
C ALA A 32 8.20 3.17 -1.39
N ASN A 33 9.35 3.32 -2.08
CA ASN A 33 10.41 2.32 -2.11
C ASN A 33 11.06 2.01 -0.77
N SER A 34 11.00 2.95 0.18
CA SER A 34 11.63 2.70 1.47
C SER A 34 10.99 3.52 2.59
N PRO A 35 11.10 3.07 3.84
CA PRO A 35 10.66 3.87 4.99
C PRO A 35 11.45 5.18 5.14
N ALA A 36 12.67 5.26 4.60
CA ALA A 36 13.47 6.48 4.64
C ALA A 36 12.79 7.65 3.90
N ILE A 37 12.09 7.38 2.80
CA ILE A 37 11.33 8.40 2.09
C ILE A 37 10.23 8.97 2.99
N ASN A 38 9.52 8.12 3.70
CA ASN A 38 8.48 8.54 4.64
C ASN A 38 9.06 9.33 5.82
N ALA A 39 10.21 8.90 6.35
CA ALA A 39 10.90 9.60 7.42
C ALA A 39 11.31 11.01 6.99
N ALA A 40 11.86 11.16 5.79
CA ALA A 40 12.25 12.46 5.24
C ALA A 40 11.03 13.39 5.08
N ARG A 41 9.91 12.86 4.60
CA ARG A 41 8.66 13.62 4.44
C ARG A 41 8.08 14.07 5.78
N ILE A 42 8.16 13.22 6.79
CA ILE A 42 7.71 13.56 8.15
C ILE A 42 8.62 14.62 8.75
N ALA A 43 9.95 14.50 8.61
CA ALA A 43 10.89 15.49 9.07
C ALA A 43 10.63 16.86 8.45
N LYS A 44 10.35 16.90 7.14
CA LYS A 44 9.97 18.15 6.45
C LYS A 44 8.70 18.74 7.05
N ARG A 45 7.70 17.93 7.33
CA ARG A 45 6.44 18.41 7.95
C ARG A 45 6.66 18.96 9.36
N VAL A 46 7.53 18.33 10.14
CA VAL A 46 7.89 18.81 11.48
C VAL A 46 8.51 20.20 11.38
N MET A 47 9.43 20.43 10.44
CA MET A 47 10.03 21.72 10.19
C MET A 47 9.00 22.77 9.78
N GLU A 48 7.89 22.37 9.18
CA GLU A 48 6.77 23.22 8.79
C GLU A 48 5.69 23.33 9.89
N GLY A 49 5.98 22.84 11.11
CA GLY A 49 5.07 22.92 12.25
C GLY A 49 4.15 21.71 12.43
N GLY A 50 4.41 20.59 11.76
CA GLY A 50 3.63 19.36 11.90
C GLY A 50 4.06 18.51 13.10
N HIS A 51 3.41 17.36 13.27
CA HIS A 51 3.71 16.44 14.35
C HIS A 51 4.92 15.56 14.03
N ASP A 52 5.76 15.33 15.03
CA ASP A 52 6.87 14.40 14.94
C ASP A 52 6.40 12.96 15.19
N VAL A 53 7.04 12.01 14.49
CA VAL A 53 6.82 10.58 14.69
C VAL A 53 8.18 9.89 14.82
N PRO A 54 8.41 9.09 15.88
CA PRO A 54 9.68 8.38 16.05
C PRO A 54 10.02 7.48 14.84
N ILE A 55 11.28 7.49 14.42
CA ILE A 55 11.74 6.73 13.24
C ILE A 55 11.42 5.24 13.33
N PRO A 56 11.65 4.53 14.47
CA PRO A 56 11.27 3.12 14.56
C PRO A 56 9.78 2.88 14.31
N LYS A 57 8.94 3.81 14.71
CA LYS A 57 7.49 3.74 14.48
C LYS A 57 7.15 3.92 13.01
N ILE A 58 7.86 4.79 12.30
CA ILE A 58 7.70 4.98 10.85
C ILE A 58 8.03 3.70 10.10
N ILE A 59 9.17 3.07 10.43
CA ILE A 59 9.60 1.81 9.80
C ILE A 59 8.58 0.71 10.07
N SER A 60 8.14 0.57 11.31
CA SER A 60 7.15 -0.44 11.70
C SER A 60 5.82 -0.26 10.97
N ARG A 61 5.34 0.97 10.87
CA ARG A 61 4.09 1.28 10.14
C ARG A 61 4.22 1.02 8.66
N TYR A 62 5.36 1.37 8.06
CA TYR A 62 5.63 1.10 6.64
C TYR A 62 5.53 -0.39 6.35
N ASN A 63 6.25 -1.22 7.10
CA ASN A 63 6.27 -2.66 6.89
C ASN A 63 4.89 -3.29 7.12
N ARG A 64 4.21 -2.91 8.21
CA ARG A 64 2.88 -3.44 8.52
C ARG A 64 1.83 -3.04 7.50
N SER A 65 1.88 -1.82 6.98
CA SER A 65 0.91 -1.38 5.97
C SER A 65 1.01 -2.20 4.69
N ILE A 66 2.23 -2.56 4.27
CA ILE A 66 2.44 -3.38 3.08
C ILE A 66 1.90 -4.79 3.30
N VAL A 67 2.21 -5.41 4.42
CA VAL A 67 1.70 -6.76 4.76
C VAL A 67 0.17 -6.73 4.89
N ASN A 68 -0.38 -5.73 5.55
CA ASN A 68 -1.83 -5.59 5.70
C ASN A 68 -2.50 -5.31 4.36
N CYS A 69 -1.84 -4.62 3.43
CA CYS A 69 -2.37 -4.44 2.08
C CYS A 69 -2.50 -5.77 1.34
N HIS A 70 -1.53 -6.67 1.52
CA HIS A 70 -1.64 -8.02 0.97
C HIS A 70 -2.89 -8.73 1.50
N ILE A 71 -3.12 -8.66 2.80
CA ILE A 71 -4.31 -9.26 3.43
C ILE A 71 -5.59 -8.58 2.92
N ALA A 72 -5.62 -7.25 2.92
CA ALA A 72 -6.78 -6.47 2.50
C ALA A 72 -7.12 -6.68 1.02
N SER A 73 -6.12 -6.90 0.16
CA SER A 73 -6.35 -7.13 -1.26
C SER A 73 -7.16 -8.40 -1.53
N LYS A 74 -7.05 -9.39 -0.65
CA LYS A 74 -7.83 -10.62 -0.75
C LYS A 74 -9.30 -10.42 -0.36
N LEU A 75 -9.56 -9.42 0.47
CA LEU A 75 -10.92 -9.05 0.90
C LEU A 75 -11.58 -8.07 -0.06
N ALA A 76 -10.79 -7.23 -0.71
CA ALA A 76 -11.29 -6.22 -1.63
C ALA A 76 -11.70 -6.81 -2.97
N ASP A 77 -12.75 -6.26 -3.55
CA ASP A 77 -13.16 -6.67 -4.90
C ASP A 77 -12.17 -6.20 -5.95
N ARG A 78 -11.63 -5.01 -5.78
CA ARG A 78 -10.56 -4.47 -6.63
C ARG A 78 -9.52 -3.75 -5.79
N THR A 79 -8.25 -3.90 -6.16
CA THR A 79 -7.12 -3.25 -5.49
C THR A 79 -6.27 -2.54 -6.53
N TYR A 80 -5.94 -1.28 -6.26
CA TYR A 80 -5.08 -0.44 -7.11
C TYR A 80 -3.86 -0.03 -6.27
N VAL A 81 -2.67 -0.40 -6.72
CA VAL A 81 -1.43 -0.16 -5.97
C VAL A 81 -0.59 0.88 -6.71
N TYR A 82 -0.20 1.92 -5.99
CA TYR A 82 0.53 3.07 -6.51
C TYR A 82 1.87 3.22 -5.81
N ASP A 83 2.87 3.71 -6.55
CA ASP A 83 4.16 4.10 -6.01
C ASP A 83 4.31 5.62 -6.00
N ASN A 84 4.62 6.17 -4.85
CA ASN A 84 4.84 7.61 -4.65
C ASN A 84 6.28 7.88 -4.21
N SER A 85 7.25 7.21 -4.82
CA SER A 85 8.67 7.35 -4.47
C SER A 85 9.28 8.64 -5.00
N VAL A 86 8.76 9.18 -6.10
CA VAL A 86 9.31 10.38 -6.73
C VAL A 86 8.74 11.63 -6.06
N GLU A 87 9.62 12.49 -5.56
CA GLU A 87 9.24 13.75 -4.92
C GLU A 87 8.59 14.69 -5.93
N ASN A 88 7.54 15.39 -5.51
CA ASN A 88 6.81 16.37 -6.32
C ASN A 88 6.22 15.81 -7.63
N ALA A 89 6.02 14.51 -7.70
CA ALA A 89 5.35 13.85 -8.81
C ALA A 89 4.08 13.17 -8.33
N GLU A 90 3.14 12.94 -9.25
CA GLU A 90 1.95 12.16 -8.95
C GLU A 90 2.35 10.69 -8.70
N ALA A 91 1.57 10.02 -7.84
CA ALA A 91 1.74 8.61 -7.60
C ALA A 91 1.52 7.82 -8.90
N GLN A 92 2.40 6.87 -9.18
CA GLN A 92 2.35 6.04 -10.37
C GLN A 92 1.56 4.77 -10.09
N LEU A 93 0.54 4.48 -10.89
CA LEU A 93 -0.19 3.21 -10.80
C LEU A 93 0.71 2.07 -11.26
N LEU A 94 0.94 1.10 -10.39
CA LEU A 94 1.79 -0.04 -10.66
C LEU A 94 1.02 -1.22 -11.22
N PHE A 95 -0.06 -1.62 -10.55
CA PHE A 95 -0.87 -2.75 -10.98
C PHE A 95 -2.26 -2.72 -10.36
N ARG A 96 -3.11 -3.56 -10.91
CA ARG A 96 -4.48 -3.75 -10.43
C ARG A 96 -4.72 -5.23 -10.12
N MET A 97 -5.45 -5.48 -9.06
CA MET A 97 -5.87 -6.83 -8.66
C MET A 97 -7.39 -6.91 -8.58
N VAL A 98 -7.92 -8.10 -8.83
CA VAL A 98 -9.34 -8.42 -8.64
C VAL A 98 -9.42 -9.65 -7.75
N ASN A 99 -10.13 -9.53 -6.63
CA ASN A 99 -10.28 -10.61 -5.64
C ASN A 99 -8.94 -11.22 -5.20
N GLY A 100 -7.92 -10.38 -5.02
CA GLY A 100 -6.61 -10.79 -4.58
C GLY A 100 -5.69 -11.35 -5.68
N LYS A 101 -6.12 -11.30 -6.93
CA LYS A 101 -5.33 -11.81 -8.06
C LYS A 101 -4.91 -10.69 -8.99
N LEU A 102 -3.64 -10.70 -9.40
CA LEU A 102 -3.10 -9.74 -10.36
C LEU A 102 -3.81 -9.89 -11.71
N VAL A 103 -4.37 -8.81 -12.22
CA VAL A 103 -5.05 -8.80 -13.52
C VAL A 103 -4.37 -7.91 -14.55
N ARG A 104 -3.67 -6.88 -14.12
CA ARG A 104 -2.98 -5.98 -15.06
C ARG A 104 -1.82 -5.26 -14.37
N THR A 105 -0.71 -5.10 -15.09
CA THR A 105 0.41 -4.26 -14.68
C THR A 105 0.52 -3.06 -15.62
N TYR A 106 1.01 -1.95 -15.08
CA TYR A 106 1.17 -0.68 -15.82
C TYR A 106 2.63 -0.25 -15.89
N VAL A 107 3.53 -1.07 -15.35
CA VAL A 107 4.99 -0.82 -15.33
C VAL A 107 5.72 -2.07 -15.81
N ASN A 108 6.94 -1.88 -16.30
CA ASN A 108 7.78 -2.99 -16.78
C ASN A 108 8.34 -3.86 -15.65
N ALA A 109 8.58 -3.26 -14.49
CA ALA A 109 9.09 -3.97 -13.33
C ALA A 109 8.35 -3.48 -12.08
N ILE A 110 7.86 -4.42 -11.27
CA ILE A 110 7.18 -4.11 -10.02
C ILE A 110 8.23 -3.93 -8.92
N PRO A 111 8.22 -2.80 -8.19
CA PRO A 111 9.13 -2.60 -7.07
C PRO A 111 9.03 -3.72 -6.04
N GLU A 112 10.12 -4.01 -5.36
CA GLU A 112 10.18 -5.11 -4.39
C GLU A 112 9.10 -5.00 -3.31
N TRP A 113 8.85 -3.80 -2.78
CA TRP A 113 7.83 -3.62 -1.75
C TRP A 113 6.43 -4.01 -2.26
N ALA A 114 6.14 -3.71 -3.52
CA ALA A 114 4.84 -4.01 -4.12
C ALA A 114 4.67 -5.50 -4.43
N GLN A 115 5.78 -6.23 -4.63
CA GLN A 115 5.74 -7.68 -4.77
C GLN A 115 5.21 -8.36 -3.50
N THR A 116 5.50 -7.79 -2.34
CA THR A 116 4.94 -8.27 -1.06
C THR A 116 3.42 -8.15 -1.03
N VAL A 117 2.86 -7.10 -1.63
CA VAL A 117 1.41 -6.95 -1.74
C VAL A 117 0.81 -8.08 -2.58
N LEU A 118 1.52 -8.53 -3.61
CA LEU A 118 1.09 -9.66 -4.43
C LEU A 118 1.24 -11.01 -3.70
N GLY A 119 1.99 -11.05 -2.60
CA GLY A 119 2.22 -12.28 -1.84
C GLY A 119 3.21 -13.23 -2.49
N THR A 120 4.08 -12.72 -3.37
CA THR A 120 5.11 -13.54 -4.01
C THR A 120 6.42 -13.42 -3.24
N ASP A 121 7.07 -14.56 -3.01
CA ASP A 121 8.40 -14.58 -2.44
C ASP A 121 9.44 -14.31 -3.53
N SER A 122 10.40 -13.43 -3.18
CA SER A 122 11.68 -13.25 -3.86
C SER A 122 11.65 -13.34 -5.39
N GLY A 123 11.20 -12.26 -6.04
CA GLY A 123 11.61 -11.97 -7.41
C GLY A 123 11.08 -12.88 -8.52
N THR A 124 10.10 -13.70 -8.25
CA THR A 124 9.51 -14.58 -9.27
C THR A 124 8.15 -14.09 -9.77
N VAL A 125 7.96 -12.80 -9.79
CA VAL A 125 6.76 -12.23 -10.40
C VAL A 125 6.93 -12.20 -11.90
N HIS A 126 6.19 -13.04 -12.60
CA HIS A 126 6.08 -12.92 -14.05
C HIS A 126 5.04 -11.85 -14.35
N VAL A 127 5.54 -10.67 -14.67
CA VAL A 127 4.69 -9.55 -15.03
C VAL A 127 4.40 -9.64 -16.52
N LYS A 128 3.17 -9.98 -16.85
CA LYS A 128 2.66 -9.81 -18.20
C LYS A 128 1.84 -8.55 -18.24
N GLY A 129 2.36 -7.56 -18.90
CA GLY A 129 1.72 -6.26 -19.08
C GLY A 129 0.40 -6.35 -19.82
#